data_540a72f40e6d41a11ba7ef0434de8767
#
_entry.id   540a72f40e6d41a11ba7ef0434de8767
#
_cell.length_a   1.000
_cell.length_b   1.000
_cell.length_c   1.000
_cell.angle_alpha   90.00
_cell.angle_beta   90.00
_cell.angle_gamma   90.00
#
_symmetry.space_group_name_H-M   'P 1'
#
loop_
_entity.id
_entity.type
_entity.pdbx_description
1 polymer ?
#
loop_
_entity_poly.entity_id
_entity_poly.type
_entity_poly.pdbx_seq_one_letter_code
_entity_poly.pdbx_strand_id
1 'polypeptide(L)'
;MRLTHKTLCSLLAATSLVATTALAADEGKIMNQNPIVKQELVLSQDWDKVFAQSDKVTHSKVTFVNRYGITLAADLYIPKNAKGKLPAIAVSGPFGAVKEQSSGLYAQTLAERGFLTIAFDPSFTGESGGTPRFVASPDINTEDFSAAVDYLSTRDDVDPERIGILGICGWGGMAINAASMDTRVKATVASTMYDMTRVNAKGYFDAMNENDRYQLRKKLNEQRTTDYKNGYYALAGGVVDPLPADAPQFVKDYYAYYKTERGYHSRSLNSNSGWNVTSSLSFMTMPILSYAGEIRHAVMIVHGEKAHSRYFGEDAFKLLK
;
A
#
# COMPACT_ATOMS: atom_id res chain seq x y z
N MET A 1 -4.85 -45.38 -12.24
CA MET A 1 -4.03 -44.88 -13.35
C MET A 1 -3.50 -43.52 -12.93
N ARG A 2 -2.20 -43.40 -12.59
CA ARG A 2 -1.59 -42.14 -12.15
C ARG A 2 -1.25 -41.29 -13.41
N LEU A 3 -1.98 -40.24 -13.66
CA LEU A 3 -1.59 -39.22 -14.62
C LEU A 3 -0.31 -38.53 -14.14
N THR A 4 0.74 -38.58 -14.96
CA THR A 4 2.01 -37.96 -14.61
C THR A 4 1.88 -36.43 -14.68
N HIS A 5 2.62 -35.70 -13.85
CA HIS A 5 2.65 -34.24 -13.77
C HIS A 5 2.84 -33.54 -15.13
N LYS A 6 3.53 -34.19 -16.07
CA LYS A 6 3.75 -33.66 -17.43
C LYS A 6 2.47 -33.60 -18.28
N THR A 7 1.52 -34.51 -18.08
CA THR A 7 0.25 -34.53 -18.85
C THR A 7 -0.71 -33.43 -18.36
N LEU A 8 -0.64 -33.05 -17.09
CA LEU A 8 -1.47 -31.98 -16.54
C LEU A 8 -1.01 -30.59 -17.01
N CYS A 9 0.31 -30.37 -17.08
CA CYS A 9 0.87 -29.12 -17.60
C CYS A 9 0.57 -28.89 -19.09
N SER A 10 0.56 -29.96 -19.92
CA SER A 10 0.23 -29.85 -21.34
C SER A 10 -1.25 -29.56 -21.59
N LEU A 11 -2.17 -30.02 -20.75
CA LEU A 11 -3.59 -29.68 -20.86
C LEU A 11 -3.90 -28.23 -20.46
N LEU A 12 -3.22 -27.71 -19.42
CA LEU A 12 -3.36 -26.30 -19.00
C LEU A 12 -2.76 -25.33 -20.04
N ALA A 13 -1.64 -25.70 -20.66
CA ALA A 13 -1.04 -24.90 -21.72
C ALA A 13 -1.91 -24.86 -23.00
N ALA A 14 -2.59 -25.99 -23.34
CA ALA A 14 -3.47 -26.03 -24.50
C ALA A 14 -4.75 -25.19 -24.32
N THR A 15 -5.31 -25.15 -23.09
CA THR A 15 -6.49 -24.34 -22.81
C THR A 15 -6.17 -22.83 -22.75
N SER A 16 -4.98 -22.45 -22.29
CA SER A 16 -4.55 -21.04 -22.31
C SER A 16 -4.22 -20.53 -23.72
N LEU A 17 -3.69 -21.40 -24.59
CA LEU A 17 -3.40 -21.04 -26.00
C LEU A 17 -4.68 -20.86 -26.85
N VAL A 18 -5.72 -21.66 -26.58
CA VAL A 18 -7.01 -21.53 -27.28
C VAL A 18 -7.74 -20.25 -26.85
N ALA A 19 -7.62 -19.84 -25.58
CA ALA A 19 -8.20 -18.59 -25.09
C ALA A 19 -7.49 -17.35 -25.70
N THR A 20 -6.17 -17.40 -25.89
CA THR A 20 -5.41 -16.29 -26.51
C THR A 20 -5.64 -16.17 -28.01
N THR A 21 -5.83 -17.28 -28.73
CA THR A 21 -6.14 -17.24 -30.16
C THR A 21 -7.58 -16.82 -30.43
N ALA A 22 -8.53 -17.14 -29.58
CA ALA A 22 -9.91 -16.65 -29.68
C ALA A 22 -10.03 -15.14 -29.44
N LEU A 23 -9.20 -14.57 -28.56
CA LEU A 23 -9.12 -13.13 -28.32
C LEU A 23 -8.45 -12.37 -29.49
N ALA A 24 -7.52 -12.98 -30.21
CA ALA A 24 -6.85 -12.38 -31.37
C ALA A 24 -7.68 -12.43 -32.67
N ALA A 25 -8.68 -13.31 -32.77
CA ALA A 25 -9.49 -13.49 -33.96
C ALA A 25 -10.74 -12.60 -34.03
N ASP A 26 -11.06 -11.84 -32.97
CA ASP A 26 -12.26 -10.98 -32.91
C ASP A 26 -11.92 -9.49 -32.90
N GLU A 27 -10.92 -9.07 -33.65
CA GLU A 27 -10.57 -7.63 -33.83
C GLU A 27 -11.68 -6.82 -34.56
N GLY A 28 -12.81 -7.42 -34.87
CA GLY A 28 -13.93 -6.76 -35.55
C GLY A 28 -15.12 -6.38 -34.66
N LYS A 29 -15.21 -6.90 -33.44
CA LYS A 29 -16.23 -6.49 -32.48
C LYS A 29 -15.55 -5.87 -31.27
N ILE A 30 -15.66 -4.56 -31.15
CA ILE A 30 -15.39 -3.87 -29.89
C ILE A 30 -16.38 -4.48 -28.87
N MET A 31 -15.96 -5.54 -28.18
CA MET A 31 -16.61 -6.00 -26.98
C MET A 31 -16.75 -4.77 -26.09
N ASN A 32 -17.89 -4.56 -25.45
CA ASN A 32 -18.14 -3.46 -24.53
C ASN A 32 -16.94 -3.36 -23.56
N GLN A 33 -16.07 -2.40 -23.84
CA GLN A 33 -14.92 -2.14 -22.98
C GLN A 33 -15.47 -1.68 -21.65
N ASN A 34 -14.99 -2.25 -20.56
CA ASN A 34 -15.32 -1.74 -19.23
C ASN A 34 -14.51 -0.45 -19.01
N PRO A 35 -15.12 0.73 -19.07
CA PRO A 35 -14.37 1.98 -19.05
C PRO A 35 -13.76 2.22 -17.66
N ILE A 36 -12.56 2.79 -17.64
CA ILE A 36 -11.98 3.34 -16.41
C ILE A 36 -12.72 4.62 -16.09
N VAL A 37 -13.56 4.58 -15.05
CA VAL A 37 -14.35 5.72 -14.60
C VAL A 37 -13.69 6.34 -13.36
N LYS A 38 -13.30 7.60 -13.48
CA LYS A 38 -12.71 8.36 -12.40
C LYS A 38 -13.82 9.02 -11.58
N GLN A 39 -13.87 8.70 -10.29
CA GLN A 39 -14.74 9.39 -9.34
C GLN A 39 -14.20 10.79 -9.08
N GLU A 40 -15.06 11.79 -9.02
CA GLU A 40 -14.70 13.11 -8.54
C GLU A 40 -14.48 13.08 -7.03
N LEU A 41 -13.32 13.61 -6.59
CA LEU A 41 -12.93 13.67 -5.19
C LEU A 41 -12.87 15.14 -4.73
N VAL A 42 -13.29 15.39 -3.50
CA VAL A 42 -13.09 16.69 -2.85
C VAL A 42 -11.71 16.72 -2.22
N LEU A 43 -10.81 17.50 -2.81
CA LEU A 43 -9.42 17.63 -2.36
C LEU A 43 -9.20 18.97 -1.65
N SER A 44 -8.55 18.96 -0.49
CA SER A 44 -8.12 20.20 0.18
C SER A 44 -7.13 20.95 -0.69
N GLN A 45 -7.30 22.26 -0.84
CA GLN A 45 -6.38 23.10 -1.58
C GLN A 45 -5.32 23.75 -0.67
N ASP A 46 -5.50 23.65 0.65
CA ASP A 46 -4.58 24.19 1.64
C ASP A 46 -3.33 23.31 1.79
N TRP A 47 -2.23 23.95 2.23
CA TRP A 47 -1.05 23.19 2.67
C TRP A 47 -1.29 22.68 4.10
N ASP A 48 -2.02 21.59 4.21
CA ASP A 48 -2.41 20.97 5.48
C ASP A 48 -1.45 19.84 5.93
N LYS A 49 -0.21 19.90 5.45
CA LYS A 49 0.82 18.88 5.74
C LYS A 49 1.56 19.17 7.04
N VAL A 50 2.00 18.12 7.71
CA VAL A 50 2.75 18.21 8.97
C VAL A 50 4.23 18.60 8.79
N PHE A 51 4.61 19.05 7.60
CA PHE A 51 5.95 19.51 7.25
C PHE A 51 5.90 20.76 6.39
N ALA A 52 6.99 21.52 6.39
CA ALA A 52 7.09 22.77 5.61
C ALA A 52 7.15 22.48 4.10
N GLN A 53 6.53 23.38 3.33
CA GLN A 53 6.62 23.35 1.88
C GLN A 53 8.03 23.74 1.41
N SER A 54 8.59 22.95 0.49
CA SER A 54 9.89 23.25 -0.12
C SER A 54 9.76 24.26 -1.25
N ASP A 55 10.69 25.20 -1.30
CA ASP A 55 10.83 26.16 -2.40
C ASP A 55 11.52 25.57 -3.64
N LYS A 56 12.09 24.37 -3.54
CA LYS A 56 12.84 23.69 -4.62
C LYS A 56 11.96 22.86 -5.55
N VAL A 57 10.72 22.60 -5.15
CA VAL A 57 9.78 21.76 -5.89
C VAL A 57 8.48 22.50 -6.17
N THR A 58 7.79 22.11 -7.24
CA THR A 58 6.37 22.44 -7.43
C THR A 58 5.53 21.34 -6.83
N HIS A 59 4.38 21.71 -6.29
CA HIS A 59 3.41 20.79 -5.71
C HIS A 59 2.04 20.99 -6.37
N SER A 60 1.35 19.86 -6.63
CA SER A 60 -0.05 19.85 -7.04
C SER A 60 -0.73 18.58 -6.60
N LYS A 61 -2.05 18.60 -6.45
CA LYS A 61 -2.83 17.39 -6.21
C LYS A 61 -3.24 16.75 -7.51
N VAL A 62 -3.16 15.42 -7.56
CA VAL A 62 -3.54 14.61 -8.72
C VAL A 62 -4.39 13.43 -8.26
N THR A 63 -5.13 12.85 -9.20
CA THR A 63 -5.92 11.65 -8.95
C THR A 63 -5.74 10.64 -10.07
N PHE A 64 -5.78 9.36 -9.73
CA PHE A 64 -5.71 8.23 -10.67
C PHE A 64 -6.62 7.09 -10.17
N VAL A 65 -6.87 6.09 -11.00
CA VAL A 65 -7.84 5.03 -10.70
C VAL A 65 -7.11 3.70 -10.68
N ASN A 66 -7.37 2.88 -9.66
CA ASN A 66 -6.89 1.51 -9.62
C ASN A 66 -7.81 0.56 -10.41
N ARG A 67 -7.38 -0.69 -10.66
CA ARG A 67 -8.15 -1.68 -11.43
C ARG A 67 -9.48 -2.09 -10.78
N TYR A 68 -9.71 -1.72 -9.54
CA TYR A 68 -10.99 -1.91 -8.84
C TYR A 68 -11.95 -0.73 -9.00
N GLY A 69 -11.59 0.27 -9.80
CA GLY A 69 -12.39 1.47 -10.04
C GLY A 69 -12.36 2.48 -8.89
N ILE A 70 -11.43 2.32 -7.95
CA ILE A 70 -11.28 3.26 -6.83
C ILE A 70 -10.36 4.41 -7.28
N THR A 71 -10.85 5.64 -7.17
CA THR A 71 -10.04 6.84 -7.45
C THR A 71 -9.16 7.17 -6.24
N LEU A 72 -7.87 7.27 -6.48
CA LEU A 72 -6.87 7.61 -5.47
C LEU A 72 -6.47 9.07 -5.57
N ALA A 73 -6.23 9.71 -4.42
CA ALA A 73 -5.71 11.07 -4.32
C ALA A 73 -4.22 11.03 -3.97
N ALA A 74 -3.44 11.87 -4.63
CA ALA A 74 -2.02 12.00 -4.38
C ALA A 74 -1.54 13.44 -4.44
N ASP A 75 -0.44 13.71 -3.74
CA ASP A 75 0.38 14.90 -3.87
C ASP A 75 1.52 14.62 -4.85
N LEU A 76 1.60 15.39 -5.92
CA LEU A 76 2.65 15.36 -6.94
C LEU A 76 3.69 16.43 -6.63
N TYR A 77 4.97 16.04 -6.60
CA TYR A 77 6.11 16.93 -6.41
C TYR A 77 7.05 16.82 -7.61
N ILE A 78 7.39 17.96 -8.23
CA ILE A 78 8.29 18.02 -9.38
C ILE A 78 9.42 19.01 -9.07
N PRO A 79 10.72 18.66 -9.30
CA PRO A 79 11.83 19.57 -9.17
C PRO A 79 11.64 20.81 -10.06
N LYS A 80 11.77 22.03 -9.52
CA LYS A 80 11.59 23.26 -10.33
C LYS A 80 12.56 23.40 -11.50
N ASN A 81 13.76 22.82 -11.37
CA ASN A 81 14.81 22.88 -12.39
C ASN A 81 14.88 21.61 -13.25
N ALA A 82 13.80 20.83 -13.29
CA ALA A 82 13.73 19.59 -14.06
C ALA A 82 13.96 19.84 -15.56
N LYS A 83 14.71 18.94 -16.21
CA LYS A 83 14.92 18.94 -17.65
C LYS A 83 14.71 17.54 -18.20
N GLY A 84 13.95 17.43 -19.29
CA GLY A 84 13.67 16.14 -19.93
C GLY A 84 12.80 15.24 -19.05
N LYS A 85 12.81 13.95 -19.39
CA LYS A 85 12.07 12.92 -18.64
C LYS A 85 12.78 12.55 -17.35
N LEU A 86 12.06 12.54 -16.25
CA LEU A 86 12.57 12.30 -14.91
C LEU A 86 12.38 10.82 -14.49
N PRO A 87 13.27 10.28 -13.64
CA PRO A 87 12.95 9.10 -12.86
C PRO A 87 11.82 9.45 -11.88
N ALA A 88 10.91 8.50 -11.66
CA ALA A 88 9.76 8.76 -10.79
C ALA A 88 9.65 7.76 -9.64
N ILE A 89 9.07 8.20 -8.51
CA ILE A 89 8.86 7.35 -7.34
C ILE A 89 7.45 7.57 -6.79
N ALA A 90 6.71 6.47 -6.61
CA ALA A 90 5.46 6.46 -5.86
C ALA A 90 5.71 6.09 -4.41
N VAL A 91 5.18 6.88 -3.48
CA VAL A 91 5.41 6.74 -2.03
C VAL A 91 4.08 6.56 -1.30
N SER A 92 4.00 5.61 -0.37
CA SER A 92 2.85 5.47 0.52
C SER A 92 3.22 4.92 1.90
N GLY A 93 2.32 5.11 2.85
CA GLY A 93 2.46 4.68 4.25
C GLY A 93 2.85 5.81 5.22
N PRO A 94 2.98 5.50 6.50
CA PRO A 94 2.71 4.24 7.21
C PRO A 94 1.26 3.74 7.16
N PHE A 95 1.03 2.51 7.61
CA PHE A 95 -0.30 1.93 7.73
C PHE A 95 -1.17 2.76 8.68
N GLY A 96 -2.28 3.31 8.17
CA GLY A 96 -3.15 4.23 8.91
C GLY A 96 -2.73 5.71 8.90
N ALA A 97 -1.62 6.06 8.25
CA ALA A 97 -1.24 7.45 7.97
C ALA A 97 -1.88 7.97 6.67
N VAL A 98 -1.71 9.26 6.42
CA VAL A 98 -2.12 9.92 5.17
C VAL A 98 -0.91 10.57 4.49
N LYS A 99 -1.08 10.91 3.21
CA LYS A 99 -0.02 11.52 2.37
C LYS A 99 0.49 12.87 2.90
N GLU A 100 -0.27 13.55 3.74
CA GLU A 100 0.11 14.79 4.40
C GLU A 100 1.13 14.60 5.55
N GLN A 101 1.42 13.35 5.89
CA GLN A 101 2.38 12.96 6.95
C GLN A 101 3.71 12.49 6.34
N SER A 102 4.32 11.43 6.87
CA SER A 102 5.68 11.01 6.51
C SER A 102 5.84 10.66 5.01
N SER A 103 4.86 10.05 4.35
CA SER A 103 5.00 9.73 2.92
C SER A 103 5.15 10.98 2.05
N GLY A 104 4.42 12.06 2.35
CA GLY A 104 4.58 13.34 1.67
C GLY A 104 5.94 13.97 1.91
N LEU A 105 6.45 13.92 3.15
CA LEU A 105 7.80 14.40 3.46
C LEU A 105 8.88 13.62 2.68
N TYR A 106 8.75 12.29 2.62
CA TYR A 106 9.67 11.46 1.81
C TYR A 106 9.59 11.83 0.32
N ALA A 107 8.37 11.98 -0.22
CA ALA A 107 8.17 12.36 -1.61
C ALA A 107 8.76 13.74 -1.92
N GLN A 108 8.48 14.76 -1.10
CA GLN A 108 9.06 16.09 -1.27
C GLN A 108 10.59 16.06 -1.23
N THR A 109 11.16 15.35 -0.23
CA THR A 109 12.62 15.26 -0.07
C THR A 109 13.29 14.54 -1.24
N LEU A 110 12.67 13.51 -1.82
CA LEU A 110 13.16 12.84 -3.01
C LEU A 110 13.03 13.73 -4.26
N ALA A 111 11.97 14.53 -4.34
CA ALA A 111 11.82 15.50 -5.43
C ALA A 111 12.90 16.58 -5.40
N GLU A 112 13.32 17.05 -4.23
CA GLU A 112 14.47 17.93 -4.07
C GLU A 112 15.78 17.35 -4.60
N ARG A 113 15.85 16.01 -4.69
CA ARG A 113 17.00 15.25 -5.21
C ARG A 113 16.89 14.87 -6.69
N GLY A 114 15.87 15.39 -7.39
CA GLY A 114 15.77 15.25 -8.85
C GLY A 114 14.80 14.17 -9.33
N PHE A 115 13.99 13.55 -8.45
CA PHE A 115 12.93 12.63 -8.85
C PHE A 115 11.60 13.38 -9.04
N LEU A 116 10.78 12.95 -9.98
CA LEU A 116 9.35 13.25 -9.92
C LEU A 116 8.71 12.28 -8.93
N THR A 117 7.95 12.78 -7.96
CA THR A 117 7.41 11.91 -6.93
C THR A 117 5.93 12.14 -6.71
N ILE A 118 5.22 11.09 -6.33
CA ILE A 118 3.87 11.18 -5.78
C ILE A 118 3.82 10.54 -4.41
N ALA A 119 3.10 11.18 -3.47
CA ALA A 119 2.66 10.55 -2.23
C ALA A 119 1.15 10.37 -2.31
N PHE A 120 0.64 9.14 -2.18
CA PHE A 120 -0.77 8.86 -2.33
C PHE A 120 -1.41 8.33 -1.05
N ASP A 121 -2.69 8.70 -0.85
CA ASP A 121 -3.53 8.02 0.12
C ASP A 121 -3.99 6.68 -0.44
N PRO A 122 -3.92 5.61 0.35
CA PRO A 122 -4.47 4.32 -0.07
C PRO A 122 -5.98 4.35 -0.29
N SER A 123 -6.47 3.40 -1.07
CA SER A 123 -7.91 3.13 -1.18
C SER A 123 -8.60 3.15 0.18
N PHE A 124 -9.79 3.72 0.26
CA PHE A 124 -10.65 3.82 1.45
C PHE A 124 -10.19 4.80 2.54
N THR A 125 -9.09 5.51 2.36
CA THR A 125 -8.52 6.39 3.41
C THR A 125 -8.16 7.78 2.89
N GLY A 126 -7.90 8.69 3.79
CA GLY A 126 -7.52 10.06 3.45
C GLY A 126 -8.49 10.73 2.49
N GLU A 127 -7.97 11.36 1.44
CA GLU A 127 -8.76 11.95 0.36
C GLU A 127 -9.08 10.96 -0.78
N SER A 128 -8.52 9.75 -0.77
CA SER A 128 -8.84 8.70 -1.74
C SER A 128 -10.25 8.17 -1.57
N GLY A 129 -10.83 7.70 -2.66
CA GLY A 129 -12.16 7.12 -2.72
C GLY A 129 -12.26 5.71 -2.10
N GLY A 130 -13.34 5.06 -2.42
CA GLY A 130 -13.68 3.70 -1.96
C GLY A 130 -14.68 3.67 -0.81
N THR A 131 -15.59 2.70 -0.87
CA THR A 131 -16.68 2.49 0.08
C THR A 131 -16.77 1.00 0.42
N PRO A 132 -16.96 0.63 1.70
CA PRO A 132 -17.02 1.51 2.86
C PRO A 132 -15.65 2.14 3.19
N ARG A 133 -15.66 3.24 3.97
CA ARG A 133 -14.41 3.90 4.40
C ARG A 133 -13.64 3.04 5.40
N PHE A 134 -12.35 3.29 5.50
CA PHE A 134 -11.44 2.71 6.51
C PHE A 134 -11.25 1.19 6.40
N VAL A 135 -11.46 0.65 5.21
CA VAL A 135 -11.11 -0.75 4.91
C VAL A 135 -9.60 -0.86 4.65
N ALA A 136 -9.00 -1.93 5.14
CA ALA A 136 -7.68 -2.37 4.72
C ALA A 136 -7.81 -3.73 4.03
N SER A 137 -7.11 -3.88 2.90
CA SER A 137 -7.08 -5.12 2.12
C SER A 137 -5.68 -5.36 1.57
N PRO A 138 -5.07 -6.53 1.81
CA PRO A 138 -3.73 -6.80 1.29
C PRO A 138 -3.67 -6.78 -0.25
N ASP A 139 -4.74 -7.18 -0.93
CA ASP A 139 -4.85 -7.17 -2.38
C ASP A 139 -5.04 -5.75 -2.93
N ILE A 140 -6.11 -5.06 -2.51
CA ILE A 140 -6.44 -3.72 -3.03
C ILE A 140 -5.33 -2.72 -2.70
N ASN A 141 -4.78 -2.77 -1.48
CA ASN A 141 -3.73 -1.84 -1.09
C ASN A 141 -2.38 -2.14 -1.78
N THR A 142 -2.09 -3.38 -2.14
CA THR A 142 -0.95 -3.70 -3.03
C THR A 142 -1.18 -3.12 -4.42
N GLU A 143 -2.38 -3.28 -4.98
CA GLU A 143 -2.78 -2.73 -6.28
C GLU A 143 -2.65 -1.20 -6.36
N ASP A 144 -2.87 -0.48 -5.26
CA ASP A 144 -2.73 0.98 -5.23
C ASP A 144 -1.33 1.45 -5.69
N PHE A 145 -0.27 0.66 -5.43
CA PHE A 145 1.07 0.92 -5.99
C PHE A 145 1.11 0.72 -7.51
N SER A 146 0.51 -0.34 -8.04
CA SER A 146 0.47 -0.57 -9.49
C SER A 146 -0.33 0.51 -10.21
N ALA A 147 -1.43 0.98 -9.63
CA ALA A 147 -2.18 2.12 -10.14
C ALA A 147 -1.36 3.42 -10.15
N ALA A 148 -0.52 3.62 -9.12
CA ALA A 148 0.42 4.74 -9.10
C ALA A 148 1.48 4.62 -10.22
N VAL A 149 1.95 3.41 -10.51
CA VAL A 149 2.86 3.13 -11.65
C VAL A 149 2.15 3.36 -12.98
N ASP A 150 0.86 2.98 -13.14
CA ASP A 150 0.06 3.30 -14.32
C ASP A 150 0.04 4.80 -14.57
N TYR A 151 -0.29 5.59 -13.54
CA TYR A 151 -0.32 7.05 -13.63
C TYR A 151 1.03 7.63 -14.02
N LEU A 152 2.12 7.21 -13.36
CA LEU A 152 3.46 7.70 -13.65
C LEU A 152 3.93 7.31 -15.05
N SER A 153 3.63 6.11 -15.51
CA SER A 153 4.02 5.60 -16.83
C SER A 153 3.36 6.34 -18.00
N THR A 154 2.20 6.96 -17.77
CA THR A 154 1.45 7.70 -18.80
C THR A 154 1.82 9.18 -18.89
N ARG A 155 2.74 9.66 -18.05
CA ARG A 155 3.16 11.06 -18.04
C ARG A 155 4.28 11.32 -19.05
N ASP A 156 4.18 12.42 -19.76
CA ASP A 156 5.20 12.85 -20.76
C ASP A 156 6.55 13.26 -20.14
N ASP A 157 6.51 13.71 -18.86
CA ASP A 157 7.68 14.16 -18.10
C ASP A 157 8.35 13.05 -17.27
N VAL A 158 7.87 11.80 -17.35
CA VAL A 158 8.42 10.62 -16.68
C VAL A 158 9.11 9.70 -17.68
N ASP A 159 10.25 9.15 -17.27
CA ASP A 159 10.90 8.03 -17.96
C ASP A 159 10.31 6.71 -17.43
N PRO A 160 9.49 5.98 -18.21
CA PRO A 160 8.83 4.76 -17.76
C PRO A 160 9.81 3.62 -17.43
N GLU A 161 11.05 3.69 -17.93
CA GLU A 161 12.10 2.73 -17.58
C GLU A 161 12.82 3.06 -16.26
N ARG A 162 12.43 4.14 -15.57
CA ARG A 162 13.01 4.56 -14.29
C ARG A 162 11.95 4.89 -13.24
N ILE A 163 10.95 4.00 -13.09
CA ILE A 163 9.91 4.14 -12.06
C ILE A 163 10.25 3.23 -10.89
N GLY A 164 10.29 3.81 -9.68
CA GLY A 164 10.44 3.10 -8.41
C GLY A 164 9.23 3.28 -7.50
N ILE A 165 9.16 2.44 -6.47
CA ILE A 165 8.17 2.55 -5.40
C ILE A 165 8.85 2.55 -4.03
N LEU A 166 8.26 3.28 -3.09
CA LEU A 166 8.72 3.35 -1.71
C LEU A 166 7.56 3.16 -0.75
N GLY A 167 7.63 2.10 0.05
CA GLY A 167 6.67 1.82 1.11
C GLY A 167 7.25 2.04 2.50
N ILE A 168 6.49 2.69 3.38
CA ILE A 168 6.90 2.99 4.76
C ILE A 168 6.06 2.13 5.71
N CYS A 169 6.69 1.50 6.71
CA CYS A 169 6.02 0.68 7.73
C CYS A 169 5.20 -0.47 7.08
N GLY A 170 3.92 -0.61 7.34
CA GLY A 170 3.08 -1.64 6.70
C GLY A 170 3.05 -1.57 5.18
N TRP A 171 3.23 -0.39 4.61
CA TRP A 171 3.34 -0.20 3.17
C TRP A 171 4.67 -0.67 2.57
N GLY A 172 5.69 -0.88 3.40
CA GLY A 172 6.93 -1.53 2.98
C GLY A 172 6.71 -2.98 2.53
N GLY A 173 5.89 -3.75 3.27
CA GLY A 173 5.48 -5.09 2.85
C GLY A 173 4.62 -5.08 1.58
N MET A 174 3.67 -4.12 1.46
CA MET A 174 2.85 -3.94 0.25
C MET A 174 3.71 -3.57 -0.97
N ALA A 175 4.73 -2.72 -0.79
CA ALA A 175 5.66 -2.35 -1.87
C ALA A 175 6.46 -3.57 -2.37
N ILE A 176 6.95 -4.44 -1.47
CA ILE A 176 7.61 -5.68 -1.87
C ILE A 176 6.63 -6.61 -2.62
N ASN A 177 5.39 -6.72 -2.16
CA ASN A 177 4.36 -7.50 -2.85
C ASN A 177 4.05 -6.92 -4.24
N ALA A 178 3.86 -5.62 -4.37
CA ALA A 178 3.65 -4.95 -5.65
C ALA A 178 4.84 -5.16 -6.60
N ALA A 179 6.07 -5.09 -6.08
CA ALA A 179 7.29 -5.34 -6.83
C ALA A 179 7.41 -6.77 -7.36
N SER A 180 6.86 -7.76 -6.64
CA SER A 180 6.83 -9.15 -7.11
C SER A 180 5.82 -9.40 -8.24
N MET A 181 4.83 -8.52 -8.37
CA MET A 181 3.74 -8.63 -9.33
C MET A 181 3.92 -7.69 -10.54
N ASP A 182 4.39 -6.47 -10.32
CA ASP A 182 4.48 -5.43 -11.36
C ASP A 182 5.92 -5.30 -11.91
N THR A 183 6.14 -5.84 -13.08
CA THR A 183 7.47 -5.85 -13.73
C THR A 183 7.92 -4.49 -14.27
N ARG A 184 7.07 -3.46 -14.27
CA ARG A 184 7.40 -2.08 -14.64
C ARG A 184 8.15 -1.35 -13.53
N VAL A 185 8.03 -1.83 -12.29
CA VAL A 185 8.83 -1.31 -11.17
C VAL A 185 10.30 -1.65 -11.38
N LYS A 186 11.18 -0.64 -11.30
CA LYS A 186 12.64 -0.81 -11.54
C LYS A 186 13.47 -0.74 -10.25
N ALA A 187 12.89 -0.21 -9.17
CA ALA A 187 13.51 -0.20 -7.85
C ALA A 187 12.45 -0.14 -6.76
N THR A 188 12.68 -0.80 -5.66
CA THR A 188 11.78 -0.81 -4.50
C THR A 188 12.52 -0.46 -3.23
N VAL A 189 11.94 0.43 -2.42
CA VAL A 189 12.44 0.74 -1.07
C VAL A 189 11.37 0.37 -0.05
N ALA A 190 11.73 -0.44 0.93
CA ALA A 190 10.91 -0.77 2.09
C ALA A 190 11.55 -0.16 3.35
N SER A 191 11.00 0.97 3.80
CA SER A 191 11.52 1.70 4.98
C SER A 191 10.78 1.29 6.24
N THR A 192 11.51 0.86 7.27
CA THR A 192 10.95 0.40 8.57
C THR A 192 9.77 -0.56 8.40
N MET A 193 9.89 -1.47 7.45
CA MET A 193 8.79 -2.28 6.96
C MET A 193 8.15 -3.20 8.01
N TYR A 194 6.87 -3.46 7.79
CA TYR A 194 6.13 -4.56 8.40
C TYR A 194 5.61 -5.51 7.32
N ASP A 195 5.59 -6.78 7.62
CA ASP A 195 4.66 -7.71 6.99
C ASP A 195 3.33 -7.67 7.76
N MET A 196 2.39 -6.86 7.27
CA MET A 196 1.08 -6.69 7.92
C MET A 196 0.28 -8.00 7.93
N THR A 197 0.51 -8.90 6.99
CA THR A 197 -0.16 -10.21 6.97
C THR A 197 0.39 -11.12 8.06
N ARG A 198 1.72 -11.14 8.24
CA ARG A 198 2.37 -11.91 9.30
C ARG A 198 1.97 -11.40 10.70
N VAL A 199 2.02 -10.09 10.94
CA VAL A 199 1.69 -9.56 12.27
C VAL A 199 0.22 -9.81 12.64
N ASN A 200 -0.71 -9.72 11.67
CA ASN A 200 -2.12 -10.05 11.93
C ASN A 200 -2.34 -11.55 12.13
N ALA A 201 -1.58 -12.40 11.42
CA ALA A 201 -1.74 -13.86 11.51
C ALA A 201 -1.00 -14.48 12.72
N LYS A 202 0.14 -13.90 13.11
CA LYS A 202 1.04 -14.54 14.08
C LYS A 202 1.38 -13.64 15.29
N GLY A 203 0.94 -12.38 15.29
CA GLY A 203 1.31 -11.41 16.31
C GLY A 203 2.78 -10.96 16.19
N TYR A 204 3.21 -10.10 17.10
CA TYR A 204 4.62 -9.72 17.19
C TYR A 204 5.48 -10.91 17.58
N PHE A 205 6.62 -11.07 16.92
CA PHE A 205 7.59 -12.16 17.12
C PHE A 205 6.98 -13.57 16.96
N ASP A 206 5.92 -13.68 16.15
CA ASP A 206 5.17 -14.92 15.91
C ASP A 206 4.62 -15.58 17.20
N ALA A 207 4.24 -14.75 18.19
CA ALA A 207 3.79 -15.20 19.51
C ALA A 207 2.41 -15.90 19.51
N MET A 208 1.59 -15.72 18.44
CA MET A 208 0.28 -16.34 18.32
C MET A 208 0.37 -17.77 17.76
N ASN A 209 -0.12 -18.75 18.50
CA ASN A 209 -0.27 -20.12 18.02
C ASN A 209 -1.55 -20.31 17.19
N GLU A 210 -1.81 -21.53 16.72
CA GLU A 210 -2.98 -21.84 15.88
C GLU A 210 -4.31 -21.62 16.61
N ASN A 211 -4.39 -21.99 17.89
CA ASN A 211 -5.60 -21.81 18.69
C ASN A 211 -5.88 -20.31 18.92
N ASP A 212 -4.86 -19.50 19.21
CA ASP A 212 -5.00 -18.04 19.36
C ASP A 212 -5.56 -17.41 18.07
N ARG A 213 -5.05 -17.83 16.92
CA ARG A 213 -5.58 -17.39 15.62
C ARG A 213 -7.03 -17.82 15.41
N TYR A 214 -7.37 -19.03 15.80
CA TYR A 214 -8.75 -19.53 15.71
C TYR A 214 -9.70 -18.68 16.57
N GLN A 215 -9.33 -18.41 17.83
CA GLN A 215 -10.13 -17.60 18.74
C GLN A 215 -10.28 -16.15 18.23
N LEU A 216 -9.20 -15.58 17.70
CA LEU A 216 -9.26 -14.26 17.11
C LEU A 216 -10.20 -14.21 15.89
N ARG A 217 -10.11 -15.20 14.98
CA ARG A 217 -11.04 -15.30 13.85
C ARG A 217 -12.49 -15.46 14.29
N LYS A 218 -12.74 -16.27 15.32
CA LYS A 218 -14.08 -16.42 15.91
C LYS A 218 -14.63 -15.08 16.37
N LYS A 219 -13.86 -14.33 17.17
CA LYS A 219 -14.21 -12.97 17.64
C LYS A 219 -14.49 -12.02 16.49
N LEU A 220 -13.63 -12.03 15.45
CA LEU A 220 -13.80 -11.16 14.28
C LEU A 220 -15.05 -11.54 13.45
N ASN A 221 -15.41 -12.82 13.37
CA ASN A 221 -16.63 -13.26 12.70
C ASN A 221 -17.88 -12.90 13.49
N GLU A 222 -17.83 -12.94 14.81
CA GLU A 222 -18.89 -12.42 15.69
C GLU A 222 -19.08 -10.91 15.49
N GLN A 223 -17.97 -10.17 15.36
CA GLN A 223 -18.01 -8.73 15.01
C GLN A 223 -18.64 -8.49 13.63
N ARG A 224 -18.33 -9.31 12.61
CA ARG A 224 -18.98 -9.19 11.30
C ARG A 224 -20.51 -9.30 11.41
N THR A 225 -21.00 -10.24 12.21
CA THR A 225 -22.44 -10.43 12.45
C THR A 225 -23.01 -9.19 13.14
N THR A 226 -22.29 -8.62 14.09
CA THR A 226 -22.69 -7.41 14.82
C THR A 226 -22.73 -6.20 13.88
N ASP A 227 -21.70 -6.00 13.06
CA ASP A 227 -21.63 -4.92 12.07
C ASP A 227 -22.82 -5.00 11.09
N TYR A 228 -23.12 -6.21 10.58
CA TYR A 228 -24.22 -6.42 9.66
C TYR A 228 -25.59 -6.09 10.29
N LYS A 229 -25.79 -6.50 11.54
CA LYS A 229 -27.03 -6.20 12.28
C LYS A 229 -27.19 -4.70 12.57
N ASN A 230 -26.09 -4.03 12.87
CA ASN A 230 -26.09 -2.61 13.22
C ASN A 230 -26.11 -1.68 12.01
N GLY A 231 -25.78 -2.18 10.81
CA GLY A 231 -25.69 -1.39 9.58
C GLY A 231 -24.48 -0.47 9.50
N TYR A 232 -23.43 -0.69 10.31
CA TYR A 232 -22.18 0.04 10.28
C TYR A 232 -21.00 -0.83 10.71
N TYR A 233 -19.78 -0.46 10.30
CA TYR A 233 -18.56 -1.19 10.64
C TYR A 233 -17.91 -0.60 11.89
N ALA A 234 -17.57 -1.47 12.85
CA ALA A 234 -16.82 -1.07 14.04
C ALA A 234 -15.36 -0.73 13.67
N LEU A 235 -14.84 0.35 14.27
CA LEU A 235 -13.47 0.80 14.10
C LEU A 235 -12.58 0.29 15.23
N ALA A 236 -11.33 -0.03 14.90
CA ALA A 236 -10.36 -0.59 15.85
C ALA A 236 -9.78 0.45 16.83
N GLY A 237 -10.02 1.75 16.57
CA GLY A 237 -9.30 2.83 17.21
C GLY A 237 -7.97 3.12 16.51
N GLY A 238 -7.45 4.33 16.69
CA GLY A 238 -6.13 4.74 16.20
C GLY A 238 -5.02 4.34 17.18
N VAL A 239 -3.97 5.14 17.24
CA VAL A 239 -2.97 5.05 18.31
C VAL A 239 -3.66 5.33 19.65
N VAL A 240 -3.32 4.52 20.66
CA VAL A 240 -3.95 4.56 21.97
C VAL A 240 -3.90 5.97 22.58
N ASP A 241 -5.03 6.42 23.16
CA ASP A 241 -5.17 7.71 23.82
C ASP A 241 -6.27 7.58 24.90
N PRO A 242 -5.99 7.86 26.20
CA PRO A 242 -4.71 8.33 26.73
C PRO A 242 -3.58 7.28 26.67
N LEU A 243 -2.33 7.76 26.65
CA LEU A 243 -1.16 6.88 26.65
C LEU A 243 -1.02 6.16 28.00
N PRO A 244 -1.01 4.82 28.06
CA PRO A 244 -0.76 4.09 29.30
C PRO A 244 0.64 4.38 29.87
N ALA A 245 0.74 4.47 31.19
CA ALA A 245 2.00 4.78 31.87
C ALA A 245 3.11 3.74 31.61
N ASP A 246 2.72 2.47 31.49
CA ASP A 246 3.57 1.31 31.24
C ASP A 246 3.69 0.94 29.75
N ALA A 247 3.22 1.82 28.86
CA ALA A 247 3.27 1.55 27.42
C ALA A 247 4.71 1.24 26.95
N PRO A 248 4.89 0.25 26.04
CA PRO A 248 6.17 -0.01 25.40
C PRO A 248 6.70 1.21 24.65
N GLN A 249 8.03 1.31 24.50
CA GLN A 249 8.66 2.50 23.88
C GLN A 249 8.09 2.81 22.50
N PHE A 250 7.89 1.82 21.64
CA PHE A 250 7.34 2.06 20.30
C PHE A 250 5.91 2.62 20.32
N VAL A 251 5.10 2.29 21.33
CA VAL A 251 3.75 2.87 21.51
C VAL A 251 3.87 4.33 21.94
N LYS A 252 4.83 4.66 22.81
CA LYS A 252 5.14 6.05 23.19
C LYS A 252 5.59 6.87 21.99
N ASP A 253 6.44 6.29 21.12
CA ASP A 253 6.92 6.94 19.91
C ASP A 253 5.78 7.19 18.90
N TYR A 254 4.85 6.23 18.74
CA TYR A 254 3.65 6.42 17.92
C TYR A 254 2.72 7.49 18.48
N TYR A 255 2.50 7.49 19.79
CA TYR A 255 1.72 8.55 20.46
C TYR A 255 2.36 9.92 20.23
N ALA A 256 3.67 10.05 20.46
CA ALA A 256 4.41 11.30 20.28
C ALA A 256 4.37 11.84 18.86
N TYR A 257 4.14 11.00 17.87
CA TYR A 257 3.94 11.43 16.49
C TYR A 257 2.46 11.68 16.17
N TYR A 258 1.60 10.68 16.29
CA TYR A 258 0.23 10.73 15.78
C TYR A 258 -0.75 11.51 16.65
N LYS A 259 -0.47 11.68 17.95
CA LYS A 259 -1.36 12.33 18.92
C LYS A 259 -0.89 13.72 19.37
N THR A 260 0.20 14.23 18.81
CA THR A 260 0.75 15.56 19.11
C THR A 260 0.88 16.38 17.82
N GLU A 261 1.14 17.69 17.97
CA GLU A 261 1.36 18.61 16.83
C GLU A 261 2.47 18.17 15.89
N ARG A 262 3.36 17.26 16.32
CA ARG A 262 4.45 16.77 15.49
C ARG A 262 3.98 16.04 14.22
N GLY A 263 2.86 15.34 14.27
CA GLY A 263 2.39 14.55 13.15
C GLY A 263 0.90 14.24 13.17
N TYR A 264 0.12 14.84 14.07
CA TYR A 264 -1.34 14.73 14.07
C TYR A 264 -1.91 15.22 12.74
N HIS A 265 -2.83 14.47 12.17
CA HIS A 265 -3.61 14.88 11.01
C HIS A 265 -5.06 14.40 11.11
N SER A 266 -6.01 15.28 10.81
CA SER A 266 -7.45 14.99 10.98
C SER A 266 -7.95 13.81 10.16
N ARG A 267 -7.36 13.54 8.98
CA ARG A 267 -7.72 12.42 8.11
C ARG A 267 -6.95 11.12 8.41
N SER A 268 -5.91 11.17 9.26
CA SER A 268 -5.13 9.99 9.63
C SER A 268 -5.90 9.07 10.57
N LEU A 269 -5.98 7.79 10.23
CA LEU A 269 -6.59 6.78 11.08
C LEU A 269 -5.80 6.56 12.37
N ASN A 270 -4.48 6.65 12.31
CA ASN A 270 -3.63 6.56 13.50
C ASN A 270 -3.85 7.70 14.49
N SER A 271 -4.14 8.90 13.96
CA SER A 271 -4.47 10.07 14.79
C SER A 271 -5.87 10.00 15.38
N ASN A 272 -6.81 9.25 14.80
CA ASN A 272 -8.24 9.31 15.12
C ASN A 272 -8.89 7.93 15.35
N SER A 273 -9.44 7.33 14.29
CA SER A 273 -10.46 6.28 14.40
C SER A 273 -9.97 4.85 14.17
N GLY A 274 -8.84 4.68 13.48
CA GLY A 274 -8.34 3.36 13.10
C GLY A 274 -9.13 2.72 11.95
N TRP A 275 -8.74 1.49 11.61
CA TRP A 275 -9.32 0.69 10.54
C TRP A 275 -10.59 -0.03 10.98
N ASN A 276 -11.42 -0.47 10.02
CA ASN A 276 -12.49 -1.43 10.30
C ASN A 276 -11.90 -2.68 10.95
N VAL A 277 -12.42 -3.06 12.11
CA VAL A 277 -11.94 -4.19 12.93
C VAL A 277 -11.79 -5.47 12.10
N THR A 278 -12.77 -5.75 11.24
CA THR A 278 -12.83 -6.99 10.44
C THR A 278 -11.86 -7.01 9.26
N SER A 279 -11.18 -5.90 8.95
CA SER A 279 -10.10 -5.88 7.94
C SER A 279 -8.98 -6.88 8.23
N SER A 280 -8.71 -7.17 9.50
CA SER A 280 -7.68 -8.14 9.92
C SER A 280 -7.91 -9.55 9.36
N LEU A 281 -9.14 -9.94 9.03
CA LEU A 281 -9.45 -11.28 8.52
C LEU A 281 -8.71 -11.61 7.23
N SER A 282 -8.67 -10.71 6.25
CA SER A 282 -7.95 -10.93 4.99
C SER A 282 -6.44 -10.93 5.20
N PHE A 283 -5.93 -10.06 6.07
CA PHE A 283 -4.50 -10.06 6.41
C PHE A 283 -4.02 -11.36 7.06
N MET A 284 -4.88 -12.04 7.82
CA MET A 284 -4.52 -13.33 8.46
C MET A 284 -4.37 -14.48 7.48
N THR A 285 -4.87 -14.38 6.26
CA THR A 285 -4.99 -15.52 5.33
C THR A 285 -4.37 -15.25 3.94
N MET A 286 -3.81 -14.07 3.70
CA MET A 286 -3.24 -13.68 2.41
C MET A 286 -1.78 -13.23 2.56
N PRO A 287 -0.81 -14.16 2.69
CA PRO A 287 0.59 -13.79 2.90
C PRO A 287 1.17 -13.06 1.67
N ILE A 288 1.59 -11.81 1.85
CA ILE A 288 2.02 -10.91 0.76
C ILE A 288 3.47 -11.10 0.32
N LEU A 289 4.31 -11.78 1.08
CA LEU A 289 5.73 -11.95 0.73
C LEU A 289 6.04 -13.30 0.03
N SER A 290 5.01 -14.07 -0.33
CA SER A 290 5.17 -15.44 -0.88
C SER A 290 6.01 -15.48 -2.16
N TYR A 291 6.01 -14.42 -2.96
CA TYR A 291 6.73 -14.33 -4.24
C TYR A 291 7.85 -13.29 -4.21
N ALA A 292 8.26 -12.80 -3.05
CA ALA A 292 9.35 -11.81 -2.92
C ALA A 292 10.67 -12.28 -3.57
N GLY A 293 10.95 -13.60 -3.52
CA GLY A 293 12.14 -14.20 -4.16
C GLY A 293 12.12 -14.21 -5.70
N GLU A 294 11.03 -13.80 -6.34
CA GLU A 294 10.91 -13.69 -7.80
C GLU A 294 11.18 -12.27 -8.32
N ILE A 295 11.36 -11.28 -7.44
CA ILE A 295 11.68 -9.91 -7.81
C ILE A 295 13.05 -9.89 -8.52
N ARG A 296 13.12 -9.23 -9.70
CA ARG A 296 14.32 -9.18 -10.54
C ARG A 296 15.00 -7.82 -10.58
N HIS A 297 14.50 -6.84 -9.87
CA HIS A 297 15.08 -5.50 -9.77
C HIS A 297 15.63 -5.24 -8.36
N ALA A 298 16.31 -4.11 -8.19
CA ALA A 298 16.90 -3.76 -6.90
C ALA A 298 15.83 -3.51 -5.83
N VAL A 299 16.01 -4.13 -4.67
CA VAL A 299 15.21 -3.90 -3.46
C VAL A 299 16.13 -3.43 -2.35
N MET A 300 15.81 -2.31 -1.74
CA MET A 300 16.49 -1.79 -0.57
C MET A 300 15.57 -1.84 0.65
N ILE A 301 16.02 -2.48 1.71
CA ILE A 301 15.34 -2.49 3.01
C ILE A 301 16.10 -1.58 3.97
N VAL A 302 15.43 -0.59 4.53
CA VAL A 302 16.00 0.34 5.51
C VAL A 302 15.28 0.14 6.84
N HIS A 303 16.02 -0.16 7.90
CA HIS A 303 15.47 -0.35 9.24
C HIS A 303 16.39 0.25 10.31
N GLY A 304 15.79 0.84 11.34
CA GLY A 304 16.53 1.27 12.52
C GLY A 304 17.06 0.07 13.30
N GLU A 305 18.29 0.14 13.78
CA GLU A 305 18.95 -0.94 14.52
C GLU A 305 18.13 -1.39 15.75
N LYS A 306 17.50 -0.44 16.44
CA LYS A 306 16.73 -0.68 17.67
C LYS A 306 15.20 -0.76 17.43
N ALA A 307 14.76 -0.78 16.17
CA ALA A 307 13.34 -0.85 15.88
C ALA A 307 12.78 -2.22 16.27
N HIS A 308 11.68 -2.23 17.03
CA HIS A 308 10.99 -3.46 17.45
C HIS A 308 10.48 -4.30 16.27
N SER A 309 10.29 -3.67 15.10
CA SER A 309 9.84 -4.30 13.85
C SER A 309 10.99 -4.75 12.93
N ARG A 310 12.26 -4.60 13.34
CA ARG A 310 13.43 -4.89 12.49
C ARG A 310 13.42 -6.31 11.93
N TYR A 311 12.95 -7.29 12.70
CA TYR A 311 12.91 -8.69 12.27
C TYR A 311 12.05 -8.92 11.02
N PHE A 312 11.01 -8.11 10.76
CA PHE A 312 10.25 -8.19 9.52
C PHE A 312 11.13 -7.86 8.30
N GLY A 313 11.96 -6.81 8.41
CA GLY A 313 12.88 -6.43 7.33
C GLY A 313 13.99 -7.45 7.14
N GLU A 314 14.56 -7.99 8.22
CA GLU A 314 15.61 -9.03 8.16
C GLU A 314 15.08 -10.31 7.50
N ASP A 315 13.86 -10.74 7.84
CA ASP A 315 13.27 -11.93 7.26
C ASP A 315 12.83 -11.71 5.81
N ALA A 316 12.27 -10.54 5.48
CA ALA A 316 11.99 -10.19 4.09
C ALA A 316 13.26 -10.16 3.23
N PHE A 317 14.37 -9.62 3.75
CA PHE A 317 15.66 -9.62 3.04
C PHE A 317 16.17 -11.03 2.71
N LYS A 318 15.94 -12.01 3.60
CA LYS A 318 16.31 -13.42 3.35
C LYS A 318 15.51 -14.07 2.22
N LEU A 319 14.32 -13.54 1.91
CA LEU A 319 13.49 -14.04 0.79
C LEU A 319 13.97 -13.49 -0.56
N LEU A 320 14.64 -12.33 -0.57
CA LEU A 320 15.18 -11.71 -1.78
C LEU A 320 16.42 -12.48 -2.27
N LYS A 321 16.60 -12.57 -3.60
CA LYS A 321 17.71 -13.27 -4.24
C LYS A 321 18.75 -12.28 -4.75
#